data_4ee55cfd9aba3aab1fe1661e275f1d55
#
_entry.id   4ee55cfd9aba3aab1fe1661e275f1d55
#
_cell.length_a   1.000
_cell.length_b   1.000
_cell.length_c   1.000
_cell.angle_alpha   90.00
_cell.angle_beta   90.00
_cell.angle_gamma   90.00
#
_symmetry.space_group_name_H-M   'P 1'
#
loop_
_entity.id
_entity.type
_entity.pdbx_description
1 polymer ?
#
loop_
_entity_poly.entity_id
_entity_poly.type
_entity_poly.pdbx_seq_one_letter_code
_entity_poly.pdbx_strand_id
1 'polypeptide(L)'
;MKTALRAATFIVTSLVATTLLTVNLAGQRGGGAAGQPATTETLSQTFRESRGRDTEYQKIPPFKIFDNLYHVGVGTVSTWLIPTTNGLILIDSAQEPYVNHILDNIRNLGFDPKDIRYILIVHGHLDHFGGAARIKELSGARVGATEADWKMIDDFAKAQPVATTSVFNRAVERDEKDLVLKDGDTVTLGKTSLKVYVTPGHTPGCASFEFTVYDKGKPYKAFMFGGPEPRDGVEGGKKFLASVNRVAQMEPDVQVGLLIHSWLANSTYPNGGTFERAAKLALRRGNEPNPFVDPASWQAWMPKLKMVAEKYIADQAAAGSPAAR
;
A
#
# COMPACT_ATOMS: atom_id res chain seq x y z
N MET A 1 7.22 40.18 -33.36
CA MET A 1 8.16 39.03 -33.11
C MET A 1 7.37 37.96 -32.42
N LYS A 2 7.07 36.85 -33.13
CA LYS A 2 6.28 35.72 -32.61
C LYS A 2 7.24 34.63 -32.14
N THR A 3 7.33 34.37 -30.86
CA THR A 3 8.15 33.31 -30.29
C THR A 3 7.31 32.03 -30.20
N ALA A 4 7.67 31.06 -31.01
CA ALA A 4 7.01 29.76 -31.05
C ALA A 4 7.50 28.89 -29.86
N LEU A 5 6.56 28.45 -29.03
CA LEU A 5 6.76 27.50 -27.98
C LEU A 5 6.83 26.09 -28.60
N ARG A 6 7.99 25.47 -28.61
CA ARG A 6 8.15 24.05 -29.04
C ARG A 6 7.74 23.13 -27.93
N ALA A 7 6.68 22.39 -28.13
CA ALA A 7 6.28 21.25 -27.29
C ALA A 7 7.31 20.10 -27.47
N ALA A 8 8.04 19.76 -26.43
CA ALA A 8 8.88 18.57 -26.41
C ALA A 8 8.02 17.37 -26.01
N THR A 9 7.68 16.54 -27.00
CA THR A 9 7.02 15.24 -26.79
C THR A 9 8.10 14.26 -26.33
N PHE A 10 8.13 13.97 -25.03
CA PHE A 10 8.96 12.89 -24.51
C PHE A 10 8.23 11.55 -24.72
N ILE A 11 8.75 10.77 -25.67
CA ILE A 11 8.38 9.36 -25.83
C ILE A 11 9.17 8.58 -24.78
N VAL A 12 8.53 8.26 -23.65
CA VAL A 12 9.03 7.26 -22.69
C VAL A 12 8.47 5.91 -23.12
N THR A 13 9.15 5.26 -24.06
CA THR A 13 8.82 3.90 -24.51
C THR A 13 9.67 2.87 -23.77
N SER A 14 8.99 1.99 -23.05
CA SER A 14 9.25 0.54 -22.93
C SER A 14 10.62 0.05 -22.43
N LEU A 15 11.11 0.47 -21.28
CA LEU A 15 12.22 -0.24 -20.61
C LEU A 15 11.78 -1.06 -19.38
N VAL A 16 10.55 -0.89 -18.90
CA VAL A 16 10.06 -1.52 -17.66
C VAL A 16 9.65 -3.00 -17.85
N ALA A 17 9.26 -3.38 -19.07
CA ALA A 17 8.80 -4.76 -19.33
C ALA A 17 9.93 -5.82 -19.29
N THR A 18 11.17 -5.41 -19.58
CA THR A 18 12.28 -6.36 -19.70
C THR A 18 12.89 -6.76 -18.35
N THR A 19 12.81 -5.90 -17.36
CA THR A 19 13.45 -6.14 -16.05
C THR A 19 12.61 -7.05 -15.15
N LEU A 20 11.29 -7.03 -15.26
CA LEU A 20 10.41 -7.93 -14.52
C LEU A 20 10.45 -9.38 -15.05
N LEU A 21 10.78 -9.58 -16.33
CA LEU A 21 10.89 -10.91 -16.93
C LEU A 21 12.24 -11.58 -16.65
N THR A 22 13.33 -10.81 -16.43
CA THR A 22 14.67 -11.38 -16.21
C THR A 22 14.91 -11.93 -14.81
N VAL A 23 14.10 -11.57 -13.83
CA VAL A 23 14.22 -12.10 -12.45
C VAL A 23 13.80 -13.58 -12.38
N ASN A 24 13.02 -14.07 -13.33
CA ASN A 24 12.50 -15.46 -13.33
C ASN A 24 13.43 -16.49 -13.99
N LEU A 25 14.51 -16.11 -14.67
CA LEU A 25 15.36 -17.06 -15.40
C LEU A 25 16.70 -17.40 -14.73
N ALA A 26 17.12 -16.71 -13.69
CA ALA A 26 18.42 -16.94 -13.05
C ALA A 26 18.39 -17.89 -11.84
N GLY A 27 17.23 -18.39 -11.43
CA GLY A 27 17.03 -19.20 -10.21
C GLY A 27 17.07 -20.71 -10.37
N GLN A 28 17.23 -21.27 -11.57
CA GLN A 28 17.21 -22.72 -11.79
C GLN A 28 18.56 -23.30 -12.23
N ARG A 29 19.55 -23.34 -11.34
CA ARG A 29 20.63 -24.35 -11.39
C ARG A 29 21.27 -24.51 -10.01
N GLY A 30 21.00 -25.64 -9.37
CA GLY A 30 21.78 -26.09 -8.22
C GLY A 30 21.08 -27.06 -7.29
N GLY A 31 21.28 -28.38 -7.47
CA GLY A 31 21.45 -29.36 -6.42
C GLY A 31 20.20 -29.90 -5.72
N GLY A 32 19.89 -31.18 -6.02
CA GLY A 32 18.75 -31.92 -5.50
C GLY A 32 18.73 -32.17 -4.00
N ALA A 33 17.51 -32.18 -3.48
CA ALA A 33 17.04 -33.01 -2.38
C ALA A 33 15.58 -33.35 -2.64
N ALA A 34 15.20 -34.59 -2.38
CA ALA A 34 13.93 -35.17 -2.78
C ALA A 34 12.74 -34.65 -1.98
N GLY A 35 11.64 -34.31 -2.65
CA GLY A 35 10.30 -34.64 -2.23
C GLY A 35 9.60 -33.73 -1.24
N GLN A 36 9.46 -32.40 -1.50
CA GLN A 36 8.27 -31.67 -1.09
C GLN A 36 7.53 -31.21 -2.34
N PRO A 37 6.17 -31.28 -2.37
CA PRO A 37 5.44 -30.68 -3.47
C PRO A 37 5.79 -29.21 -3.50
N ALA A 38 6.30 -28.74 -4.65
CA ALA A 38 6.57 -27.33 -4.86
C ALA A 38 5.23 -26.57 -4.66
N THR A 39 5.05 -25.96 -3.52
CA THR A 39 4.04 -24.91 -3.38
C THR A 39 4.43 -23.85 -4.40
N THR A 40 3.61 -23.66 -5.41
CA THR A 40 3.83 -22.66 -6.44
C THR A 40 3.60 -21.28 -5.79
N GLU A 41 4.64 -20.80 -5.12
CA GLU A 41 4.67 -19.47 -4.53
C GLU A 41 4.47 -18.45 -5.65
N THR A 42 3.50 -17.58 -5.51
CA THR A 42 3.25 -16.53 -6.51
C THR A 42 4.28 -15.41 -6.37
N LEU A 43 4.39 -14.55 -7.38
CA LEU A 43 5.34 -13.43 -7.37
C LEU A 43 5.16 -12.53 -6.15
N SER A 44 3.92 -12.18 -5.81
CA SER A 44 3.63 -11.36 -4.63
C SER A 44 3.98 -12.08 -3.31
N GLN A 45 3.82 -13.39 -3.22
CA GLN A 45 4.20 -14.17 -2.04
C GLN A 45 5.71 -14.21 -1.82
N THR A 46 6.53 -14.24 -2.89
CA THR A 46 7.99 -14.27 -2.74
C THR A 46 8.50 -13.10 -1.91
N PHE A 47 7.89 -11.92 -2.03
CA PHE A 47 8.29 -10.73 -1.26
C PHE A 47 8.00 -10.84 0.23
N ARG A 48 7.13 -11.72 0.66
CA ARG A 48 6.83 -11.95 2.08
C ARG A 48 7.53 -13.19 2.62
N GLU A 49 7.47 -14.29 1.87
CA GLU A 49 7.83 -15.62 2.35
C GLU A 49 9.31 -15.94 2.07
N SER A 50 9.64 -16.39 0.88
CA SER A 50 11.00 -16.85 0.56
C SER A 50 12.05 -15.74 0.53
N ARG A 51 11.67 -14.50 0.14
CA ARG A 51 12.56 -13.36 -0.03
C ARG A 51 12.23 -12.16 0.88
N GLY A 52 11.42 -12.36 1.93
CA GLY A 52 10.96 -11.28 2.80
C GLY A 52 12.07 -10.50 3.50
N ARG A 53 13.22 -11.12 3.75
CA ARG A 53 14.40 -10.50 4.39
C ARG A 53 15.48 -10.04 3.41
N ASP A 54 15.29 -10.25 2.12
CA ASP A 54 16.25 -9.86 1.10
C ASP A 54 16.02 -8.39 0.70
N THR A 55 16.76 -7.50 1.32
CA THR A 55 16.61 -6.05 1.14
C THR A 55 16.77 -5.62 -0.32
N GLU A 56 17.69 -6.22 -1.06
CA GLU A 56 17.91 -5.86 -2.47
C GLU A 56 16.77 -6.39 -3.35
N TYR A 57 16.27 -7.57 -3.08
CA TYR A 57 15.11 -8.12 -3.78
C TYR A 57 13.83 -7.31 -3.55
N GLN A 58 13.67 -6.72 -2.35
CA GLN A 58 12.55 -5.84 -2.02
C GLN A 58 12.54 -4.53 -2.82
N LYS A 59 13.71 -4.07 -3.30
CA LYS A 59 13.84 -2.81 -4.06
C LYS A 59 13.41 -2.99 -5.50
N ILE A 60 12.11 -2.82 -5.75
CA ILE A 60 11.52 -2.93 -7.07
C ILE A 60 11.45 -1.58 -7.78
N PRO A 61 11.55 -1.54 -9.12
CA PRO A 61 11.34 -0.30 -9.86
C PRO A 61 9.91 0.20 -9.75
N PRO A 62 9.68 1.52 -9.84
CA PRO A 62 8.34 2.08 -9.80
C PRO A 62 7.58 1.76 -11.08
N PHE A 63 6.26 1.71 -11.00
CA PHE A 63 5.42 1.51 -12.18
C PHE A 63 4.10 2.28 -12.10
N LYS A 64 3.65 2.74 -13.28
CA LYS A 64 2.37 3.40 -13.45
C LYS A 64 1.26 2.36 -13.52
N ILE A 65 0.18 2.58 -12.75
CA ILE A 65 -1.02 1.72 -12.77
C ILE A 65 -2.17 2.42 -13.48
N PHE A 66 -2.39 3.68 -13.14
CA PHE A 66 -3.41 4.56 -13.72
C PHE A 66 -2.78 5.90 -14.12
N ASP A 67 -3.54 6.74 -14.82
CA ASP A 67 -3.02 8.03 -15.25
C ASP A 67 -2.57 8.91 -14.09
N ASN A 68 -3.18 8.72 -12.91
CA ASN A 68 -2.92 9.45 -11.67
C ASN A 68 -2.53 8.54 -10.50
N LEU A 69 -2.05 7.32 -10.72
CA LEU A 69 -1.64 6.41 -9.63
C LEU A 69 -0.41 5.61 -10.02
N TYR A 70 0.60 5.63 -9.16
CA TYR A 70 1.87 4.91 -9.32
C TYR A 70 2.20 4.12 -8.07
N HIS A 71 2.80 2.94 -8.24
CA HIS A 71 3.45 2.22 -7.16
C HIS A 71 4.91 2.67 -7.09
N VAL A 72 5.34 3.14 -5.91
CA VAL A 72 6.72 3.61 -5.67
C VAL A 72 7.37 2.92 -4.48
N GLY A 73 6.65 2.00 -3.84
CA GLY A 73 7.07 1.26 -2.65
C GLY A 73 8.06 0.13 -2.93
N VAL A 74 8.07 -0.81 -2.01
CA VAL A 74 8.90 -2.01 -2.07
C VAL A 74 8.06 -3.26 -2.28
N GLY A 75 8.70 -4.40 -2.44
CA GLY A 75 8.02 -5.65 -2.74
C GLY A 75 7.00 -6.08 -1.68
N THR A 76 7.31 -5.91 -0.40
CA THR A 76 6.42 -6.34 0.69
C THR A 76 5.39 -5.28 1.09
N VAL A 77 5.72 -3.99 1.05
CA VAL A 77 4.85 -2.87 1.44
C VAL A 77 4.59 -1.97 0.25
N SER A 78 3.32 -1.77 -0.05
CA SER A 78 2.92 -0.87 -1.12
C SER A 78 2.98 0.58 -0.63
N THR A 79 3.66 1.43 -1.38
CA THR A 79 3.60 2.89 -1.23
C THR A 79 3.05 3.46 -2.52
N TRP A 80 1.99 4.25 -2.42
CA TRP A 80 1.26 4.74 -3.58
C TRP A 80 1.48 6.24 -3.76
N LEU A 81 1.83 6.66 -4.97
CA LEU A 81 1.99 8.06 -5.34
C LEU A 81 0.83 8.51 -6.22
N ILE A 82 0.19 9.60 -5.82
CA ILE A 82 -0.90 10.23 -6.55
C ILE A 82 -0.47 11.65 -6.95
N PRO A 83 -0.06 11.87 -8.21
CA PRO A 83 0.18 13.21 -8.73
C PRO A 83 -1.14 13.99 -8.85
N THR A 84 -1.08 15.26 -8.45
CA THR A 84 -2.21 16.18 -8.54
C THR A 84 -1.78 17.48 -9.24
N THR A 85 -2.71 18.39 -9.49
CA THR A 85 -2.39 19.71 -10.04
C THR A 85 -1.60 20.62 -9.08
N ASN A 86 -1.54 20.29 -7.79
CA ASN A 86 -0.95 21.14 -6.74
C ASN A 86 0.17 20.44 -5.96
N GLY A 87 0.74 19.37 -6.49
CA GLY A 87 1.78 18.57 -5.86
C GLY A 87 1.40 17.09 -5.77
N LEU A 88 2.04 16.36 -4.87
CA LEU A 88 1.95 14.92 -4.75
C LEU A 88 1.31 14.51 -3.43
N ILE A 89 0.49 13.45 -3.46
CA ILE A 89 0.04 12.73 -2.27
C ILE A 89 0.77 11.39 -2.25
N LEU A 90 1.38 11.07 -1.11
CA LEU A 90 1.99 9.76 -0.85
C LEU A 90 1.10 9.02 0.15
N ILE A 91 0.72 7.78 -0.14
CA ILE A 91 0.05 6.90 0.82
C ILE A 91 1.07 5.87 1.29
N ASP A 92 1.31 5.87 2.60
CA ASP A 92 2.38 5.17 3.29
C ASP A 92 3.80 5.60 2.88
N SER A 93 4.79 5.18 3.65
CA SER A 93 6.18 5.61 3.48
C SER A 93 7.19 4.47 3.60
N ALA A 94 6.72 3.24 3.81
CA ALA A 94 7.52 2.10 4.21
C ALA A 94 8.39 2.43 5.46
N GLN A 95 9.55 1.80 5.56
CA GLN A 95 10.51 2.00 6.64
C GLN A 95 11.93 1.96 6.10
N GLU A 96 12.92 2.26 6.93
CA GLU A 96 14.32 2.02 6.56
C GLU A 96 14.62 0.50 6.42
N PRO A 97 15.49 0.12 5.48
CA PRO A 97 16.37 0.99 4.67
C PRO A 97 15.76 1.45 3.32
N TYR A 98 14.47 1.45 3.16
CA TYR A 98 13.80 1.61 1.86
C TYR A 98 13.46 3.06 1.48
N VAL A 99 13.59 4.01 2.40
CA VAL A 99 13.14 5.39 2.15
C VAL A 99 13.88 6.05 0.98
N ASN A 100 15.21 5.86 0.87
CA ASN A 100 15.95 6.37 -0.30
C ASN A 100 15.44 5.75 -1.60
N HIS A 101 15.14 4.45 -1.59
CA HIS A 101 14.61 3.76 -2.78
C HIS A 101 13.27 4.35 -3.22
N ILE A 102 12.37 4.65 -2.27
CA ILE A 102 11.08 5.31 -2.57
C ILE A 102 11.31 6.69 -3.19
N LEU A 103 12.21 7.49 -2.61
CA LEU A 103 12.55 8.82 -3.13
C LEU A 103 13.16 8.75 -4.55
N ASP A 104 14.01 7.76 -4.80
CA ASP A 104 14.59 7.54 -6.12
C ASP A 104 13.55 7.02 -7.12
N ASN A 105 12.61 6.17 -6.69
CA ASN A 105 11.49 5.74 -7.51
C ASN A 105 10.61 6.91 -7.94
N ILE A 106 10.35 7.86 -7.05
CA ILE A 106 9.60 9.08 -7.38
C ILE A 106 10.36 9.92 -8.42
N ARG A 107 11.68 10.11 -8.25
CA ARG A 107 12.53 10.80 -9.23
C ARG A 107 12.59 10.10 -10.58
N ASN A 108 12.69 8.78 -10.59
CA ASN A 108 12.71 7.97 -11.82
C ASN A 108 11.40 8.07 -12.62
N LEU A 109 10.30 8.40 -11.98
CA LEU A 109 9.03 8.72 -12.64
C LEU A 109 8.95 10.16 -13.16
N GLY A 110 9.97 10.98 -12.92
CA GLY A 110 10.02 12.39 -13.34
C GLY A 110 9.35 13.36 -12.36
N PHE A 111 9.05 12.93 -11.12
CA PHE A 111 8.53 13.80 -10.07
C PHE A 111 9.62 14.24 -9.10
N ASP A 112 9.47 15.43 -8.49
CA ASP A 112 10.33 15.86 -7.40
C ASP A 112 9.72 15.43 -6.04
N PRO A 113 10.40 14.63 -5.22
CA PRO A 113 9.93 14.30 -3.88
C PRO A 113 9.66 15.52 -2.99
N LYS A 114 10.25 16.68 -3.28
CA LYS A 114 9.95 17.95 -2.59
C LYS A 114 8.55 18.47 -2.87
N ASP A 115 7.89 17.97 -3.90
CA ASP A 115 6.50 18.32 -4.21
C ASP A 115 5.47 17.50 -3.47
N ILE A 116 5.88 16.56 -2.60
CA ILE A 116 4.97 15.86 -1.71
C ILE A 116 4.35 16.86 -0.74
N ARG A 117 3.01 16.96 -0.73
CA ARG A 117 2.23 17.85 0.14
C ARG A 117 1.54 17.10 1.26
N TYR A 118 1.20 15.84 1.03
CA TYR A 118 0.60 14.97 2.03
C TYR A 118 1.29 13.60 2.04
N ILE A 119 1.49 13.07 3.26
CA ILE A 119 1.84 11.67 3.52
C ILE A 119 0.68 11.11 4.35
N LEU A 120 -0.14 10.24 3.77
CA LEU A 120 -1.30 9.67 4.45
C LEU A 120 -0.95 8.25 4.92
N ILE A 121 -0.99 8.02 6.22
CA ILE A 121 -0.63 6.75 6.83
C ILE A 121 -1.89 5.92 7.04
N VAL A 122 -1.92 4.71 6.49
CA VAL A 122 -3.06 3.80 6.61
C VAL A 122 -3.20 3.24 8.02
N HIS A 123 -2.08 2.99 8.73
CA HIS A 123 -2.08 2.60 10.13
C HIS A 123 -0.69 2.73 10.79
N GLY A 124 -0.67 2.70 12.12
CA GLY A 124 0.48 3.02 12.96
C GLY A 124 1.53 1.90 13.12
N HIS A 125 1.68 0.97 12.17
CA HIS A 125 2.82 0.04 12.16
C HIS A 125 4.02 0.66 11.44
N LEU A 126 5.22 0.30 11.89
CA LEU A 126 6.47 0.89 11.43
C LEU A 126 6.68 0.80 9.92
N ASP A 127 6.31 -0.31 9.31
CA ASP A 127 6.43 -0.54 7.88
C ASP A 127 5.50 0.34 7.02
N HIS A 128 4.60 1.11 7.62
CA HIS A 128 3.76 2.12 6.95
C HIS A 128 4.22 3.54 7.22
N PHE A 129 4.61 3.87 8.46
CA PHE A 129 4.97 5.24 8.84
C PHE A 129 6.48 5.52 8.92
N GLY A 130 7.34 4.47 8.92
CA GLY A 130 8.75 4.59 9.30
C GLY A 130 9.60 5.54 8.45
N GLY A 131 9.19 5.79 7.20
CA GLY A 131 9.83 6.75 6.30
C GLY A 131 9.28 8.18 6.40
N ALA A 132 8.14 8.37 7.07
CA ALA A 132 7.41 9.64 7.04
C ALA A 132 8.21 10.81 7.59
N ALA A 133 8.98 10.61 8.67
CA ALA A 133 9.81 11.67 9.26
C ALA A 133 10.81 12.25 8.25
N ARG A 134 11.56 11.39 7.55
CA ARG A 134 12.56 11.83 6.55
C ARG A 134 11.91 12.48 5.33
N ILE A 135 10.80 11.94 4.86
CA ILE A 135 10.08 12.49 3.72
C ILE A 135 9.49 13.85 4.08
N LYS A 136 8.93 14.00 5.29
CA LYS A 136 8.43 15.28 5.82
C LYS A 136 9.54 16.32 5.91
N GLU A 137 10.70 15.98 6.43
CA GLU A 137 11.87 16.88 6.49
C GLU A 137 12.34 17.34 5.10
N LEU A 138 12.30 16.46 4.11
CA LEU A 138 12.69 16.80 2.75
C LEU A 138 11.70 17.72 2.04
N SER A 139 10.38 17.47 2.24
CA SER A 139 9.32 18.06 1.42
C SER A 139 8.50 19.13 2.14
N GLY A 140 8.52 19.16 3.48
CA GLY A 140 7.59 19.95 4.27
C GLY A 140 6.15 19.43 4.20
N ALA A 141 5.96 18.17 3.82
CA ALA A 141 4.63 17.53 3.71
C ALA A 141 3.93 17.49 5.08
N ARG A 142 2.60 17.57 5.04
CA ARG A 142 1.75 17.31 6.18
C ARG A 142 1.49 15.82 6.28
N VAL A 143 1.68 15.25 7.46
CA VAL A 143 1.40 13.82 7.69
C VAL A 143 -0.02 13.67 8.22
N GLY A 144 -0.76 12.71 7.72
CA GLY A 144 -2.12 12.39 8.14
C GLY A 144 -2.22 10.96 8.66
N ALA A 145 -2.71 10.81 9.89
CA ALA A 145 -3.10 9.54 10.49
C ALA A 145 -4.32 9.76 11.40
N THR A 146 -5.02 8.71 11.78
CA THR A 146 -6.08 8.81 12.79
C THR A 146 -5.48 9.12 14.17
N GLU A 147 -6.28 9.62 15.09
CA GLU A 147 -5.80 9.92 16.45
C GLU A 147 -5.23 8.67 17.15
N ALA A 148 -5.89 7.52 16.98
CA ALA A 148 -5.43 6.28 17.60
C ALA A 148 -4.10 5.81 17.01
N ASP A 149 -3.89 5.99 15.71
CA ASP A 149 -2.63 5.60 15.07
C ASP A 149 -1.53 6.64 15.29
N TRP A 150 -1.84 7.91 15.41
CA TRP A 150 -0.89 8.91 15.94
C TRP A 150 -0.38 8.49 17.32
N LYS A 151 -1.28 8.05 18.22
CA LYS A 151 -0.88 7.55 19.52
C LYS A 151 0.06 6.33 19.40
N MET A 152 -0.20 5.40 18.47
CA MET A 152 0.69 4.26 18.25
C MET A 152 2.09 4.70 17.77
N ILE A 153 2.17 5.69 16.90
CA ILE A 153 3.44 6.28 16.43
C ILE A 153 4.19 6.94 17.58
N ASP A 154 3.49 7.68 18.44
CA ASP A 154 4.07 8.30 19.63
C ASP A 154 4.55 7.27 20.65
N ASP A 155 3.77 6.20 20.86
CA ASP A 155 4.15 5.12 21.79
C ASP A 155 5.38 4.35 21.25
N PHE A 156 5.47 4.15 19.93
CA PHE A 156 6.66 3.61 19.30
C PHE A 156 7.89 4.51 19.58
N ALA A 157 7.76 5.84 19.40
CA ALA A 157 8.83 6.78 19.67
C ALA A 157 9.34 6.69 21.13
N LYS A 158 8.41 6.59 22.09
CA LYS A 158 8.73 6.50 23.53
C LYS A 158 9.37 5.16 23.90
N ALA A 159 9.01 4.09 23.20
CA ALA A 159 9.55 2.74 23.45
C ALA A 159 10.97 2.56 22.92
N GLN A 160 11.46 3.43 22.03
CA GLN A 160 12.82 3.35 21.49
C GLN A 160 13.84 3.85 22.54
N PRO A 161 14.86 3.06 22.89
CA PRO A 161 15.95 3.55 23.73
C PRO A 161 16.65 4.74 23.02
N VAL A 162 16.97 5.80 23.77
CA VAL A 162 17.64 7.01 23.24
C VAL A 162 18.93 6.67 22.45
N ALA A 163 19.61 5.57 22.82
CA ALA A 163 20.82 5.09 22.16
C ALA A 163 20.55 4.37 20.83
N THR A 164 19.32 3.96 20.54
CA THR A 164 18.91 3.29 19.30
C THR A 164 18.05 4.17 18.40
N THR A 165 17.95 5.46 18.67
CA THR A 165 17.51 6.44 17.68
C THR A 165 18.56 6.48 16.56
N SER A 166 18.74 5.33 15.92
CA SER A 166 19.45 5.28 14.66
C SER A 166 18.69 6.22 13.73
N VAL A 167 19.41 6.93 12.92
CA VAL A 167 18.89 7.78 11.83
C VAL A 167 17.84 7.04 10.98
N PHE A 168 17.68 5.74 11.20
CA PHE A 168 17.01 4.80 10.35
C PHE A 168 15.56 4.48 10.71
N ASN A 169 15.06 4.58 11.89
CA ASN A 169 13.66 4.26 12.19
C ASN A 169 13.11 5.27 13.20
N ARG A 170 13.10 6.53 12.81
CA ARG A 170 12.57 7.60 13.65
C ARG A 170 11.06 7.76 13.41
N ALA A 171 10.29 7.75 14.49
CA ALA A 171 8.89 8.13 14.44
C ALA A 171 8.77 9.58 13.93
N VAL A 172 7.75 9.83 13.14
CA VAL A 172 7.42 11.20 12.76
C VAL A 172 6.80 11.92 13.96
N GLU A 173 7.36 13.07 14.31
CA GLU A 173 6.78 13.95 15.32
C GLU A 173 5.62 14.74 14.70
N ARG A 174 4.46 14.63 15.35
CA ARG A 174 3.26 15.36 14.95
C ARG A 174 3.42 16.86 15.28
N ASP A 175 3.15 17.72 14.32
CA ASP A 175 3.06 19.15 14.51
C ASP A 175 1.64 19.70 14.26
N GLU A 176 1.43 20.99 14.47
CA GLU A 176 0.13 21.66 14.31
C GLU A 176 -0.44 21.64 12.87
N LYS A 177 0.41 21.41 11.88
CA LYS A 177 0.03 21.36 10.45
C LYS A 177 -0.42 19.97 10.03
N ASP A 178 -0.06 18.94 10.79
CA ASP A 178 -0.41 17.57 10.49
C ASP A 178 -1.90 17.30 10.66
N LEU A 179 -2.37 16.23 10.02
CA LEU A 179 -3.79 15.91 9.97
C LEU A 179 -4.14 14.82 10.99
N VAL A 180 -5.19 15.05 11.74
CA VAL A 180 -5.93 14.00 12.43
C VAL A 180 -7.07 13.58 11.54
N LEU A 181 -6.91 12.43 10.90
CA LEU A 181 -7.92 11.87 10.01
C LEU A 181 -9.11 11.33 10.81
N LYS A 182 -10.30 11.72 10.42
CA LYS A 182 -11.55 11.26 11.03
C LYS A 182 -12.39 10.54 9.98
N ASP A 183 -13.28 9.70 10.45
CA ASP A 183 -14.23 9.01 9.59
C ASP A 183 -15.11 10.00 8.84
N GLY A 184 -15.22 9.84 7.52
CA GLY A 184 -15.95 10.73 6.63
C GLY A 184 -15.21 11.98 6.18
N ASP A 185 -14.01 12.25 6.70
CA ASP A 185 -13.17 13.37 6.22
C ASP A 185 -12.84 13.20 4.73
N THR A 186 -12.50 14.33 4.11
CA THR A 186 -11.96 14.34 2.74
C THR A 186 -10.67 15.13 2.70
N VAL A 187 -9.58 14.48 2.30
CA VAL A 187 -8.31 15.14 2.04
C VAL A 187 -8.25 15.54 0.57
N THR A 188 -8.13 16.83 0.30
CA THR A 188 -8.12 17.37 -1.07
C THR A 188 -6.79 18.05 -1.38
N LEU A 189 -6.22 17.75 -2.55
CA LEU A 189 -5.07 18.46 -3.11
C LEU A 189 -5.32 18.70 -4.62
N GLY A 190 -5.39 19.95 -5.01
CA GLY A 190 -5.76 20.31 -6.36
C GLY A 190 -7.16 19.80 -6.71
N LYS A 191 -7.26 18.99 -7.78
CA LYS A 191 -8.52 18.37 -8.23
C LYS A 191 -8.73 16.95 -7.71
N THR A 192 -7.84 16.46 -6.85
CA THR A 192 -7.90 15.11 -6.32
C THR A 192 -8.39 15.12 -4.87
N SER A 193 -9.39 14.31 -4.57
CA SER A 193 -9.97 14.15 -3.24
C SER A 193 -9.93 12.68 -2.83
N LEU A 194 -9.50 12.43 -1.60
CA LEU A 194 -9.51 11.12 -0.96
C LEU A 194 -10.48 11.17 0.22
N LYS A 195 -11.51 10.34 0.18
CA LYS A 195 -12.44 10.17 1.30
C LYS A 195 -11.86 9.17 2.29
N VAL A 196 -11.93 9.51 3.56
CA VAL A 196 -11.38 8.75 4.68
C VAL A 196 -12.46 7.88 5.31
N TYR A 197 -12.15 6.62 5.54
CA TYR A 197 -12.94 5.68 6.32
C TYR A 197 -12.09 5.16 7.47
N VAL A 198 -12.55 5.31 8.70
CA VAL A 198 -11.88 4.68 9.85
C VAL A 198 -12.38 3.25 9.95
N THR A 199 -11.47 2.29 9.76
CA THR A 199 -11.75 0.85 9.67
C THR A 199 -10.92 0.06 10.69
N PRO A 200 -11.23 0.20 12.00
CA PRO A 200 -10.45 -0.39 13.09
C PRO A 200 -10.49 -1.92 13.07
N GLY A 201 -9.46 -2.53 13.68
CA GLY A 201 -9.38 -3.98 13.91
C GLY A 201 -8.06 -4.61 13.47
N HIS A 202 -7.32 -3.98 12.52
CA HIS A 202 -5.90 -4.26 12.27
C HIS A 202 -5.03 -3.42 13.22
N THR A 203 -5.36 -2.15 13.33
CA THR A 203 -4.97 -1.24 14.42
C THR A 203 -6.23 -0.57 14.98
N PRO A 204 -6.17 0.08 16.15
CA PRO A 204 -7.31 0.81 16.70
C PRO A 204 -7.83 1.94 15.81
N GLY A 205 -6.96 2.54 14.96
CA GLY A 205 -7.28 3.71 14.16
C GLY A 205 -7.29 3.50 12.65
N CYS A 206 -6.96 2.32 12.17
CA CYS A 206 -6.74 2.02 10.75
C CYS A 206 -7.58 2.85 9.79
N ALA A 207 -6.95 3.56 8.83
CA ALA A 207 -7.59 4.39 7.82
C ALA A 207 -7.64 3.68 6.47
N SER A 208 -8.79 3.72 5.83
CA SER A 208 -9.00 3.30 4.45
C SER A 208 -9.33 4.52 3.59
N PHE A 209 -9.03 4.45 2.31
CA PHE A 209 -9.21 5.58 1.39
C PHE A 209 -9.99 5.18 0.14
N GLU A 210 -11.00 5.99 -0.21
CA GLU A 210 -11.70 5.95 -1.49
C GLU A 210 -11.29 7.16 -2.32
N PHE A 211 -10.97 6.95 -3.61
CA PHE A 211 -10.64 8.02 -4.54
C PHE A 211 -10.84 7.57 -6.00
N THR A 212 -10.80 8.54 -6.91
CA THR A 212 -10.95 8.27 -8.34
C THR A 212 -9.58 8.08 -9.01
N VAL A 213 -9.43 7.00 -9.76
CA VAL A 213 -8.30 6.75 -10.66
C VAL A 213 -8.76 6.80 -12.12
N TYR A 214 -7.83 7.09 -13.03
CA TYR A 214 -8.15 7.26 -14.45
C TYR A 214 -7.31 6.32 -15.31
N ASP A 215 -7.95 5.59 -16.21
CA ASP A 215 -7.27 4.79 -17.24
C ASP A 215 -7.66 5.33 -18.62
N LYS A 216 -6.70 5.95 -19.32
CA LYS A 216 -6.94 6.64 -20.58
C LYS A 216 -8.08 7.68 -20.48
N GLY A 217 -8.09 8.43 -19.38
CA GLY A 217 -9.08 9.45 -19.09
C GLY A 217 -10.43 8.94 -18.58
N LYS A 218 -10.69 7.64 -18.60
CA LYS A 218 -11.92 7.05 -18.03
C LYS A 218 -11.78 6.91 -16.51
N PRO A 219 -12.73 7.43 -15.70
CA PRO A 219 -12.70 7.35 -14.26
C PRO A 219 -13.13 5.96 -13.75
N TYR A 220 -12.51 5.54 -12.64
CA TYR A 220 -12.85 4.34 -11.88
C TYR A 220 -12.77 4.63 -10.39
N LYS A 221 -13.71 4.09 -9.62
CA LYS A 221 -13.70 4.17 -8.16
C LYS A 221 -12.65 3.18 -7.62
N ALA A 222 -11.64 3.71 -6.94
CA ALA A 222 -10.63 2.94 -6.24
C ALA A 222 -10.88 2.98 -4.73
N PHE A 223 -10.63 1.86 -4.05
CA PHE A 223 -10.66 1.75 -2.61
C PHE A 223 -9.41 1.02 -2.10
N MET A 224 -8.78 1.58 -1.09
CA MET A 224 -7.67 0.99 -0.36
C MET A 224 -8.14 0.63 1.05
N PHE A 225 -8.20 -0.67 1.37
CA PHE A 225 -8.51 -1.12 2.71
C PHE A 225 -7.23 -1.10 3.56
N GLY A 226 -7.23 -0.28 4.62
CA GLY A 226 -6.02 0.11 5.35
C GLY A 226 -5.38 -0.97 6.22
N GLY A 227 -6.06 -2.09 6.47
CA GLY A 227 -5.50 -3.21 7.24
C GLY A 227 -6.36 -4.46 7.05
N PRO A 228 -6.01 -5.38 6.13
CA PRO A 228 -6.88 -6.49 5.73
C PRO A 228 -6.77 -7.75 6.61
N GLU A 229 -6.15 -7.66 7.78
CA GLU A 229 -6.04 -8.76 8.75
C GLU A 229 -6.44 -8.29 10.15
N PRO A 230 -7.27 -9.05 10.89
CA PRO A 230 -7.61 -8.70 12.26
C PRO A 230 -6.42 -8.91 13.21
N ARG A 231 -6.32 -8.08 14.24
CA ARG A 231 -5.34 -8.15 15.33
C ARG A 231 -6.00 -7.88 16.68
N ASP A 232 -5.22 -7.88 17.76
CA ASP A 232 -5.63 -7.50 19.12
C ASP A 232 -6.76 -8.37 19.72
N GLY A 233 -6.68 -9.69 19.47
CA GLY A 233 -7.55 -10.68 20.08
C GLY A 233 -9.00 -10.58 19.63
N VAL A 234 -9.91 -11.12 20.46
CA VAL A 234 -11.35 -11.21 20.14
C VAL A 234 -11.95 -9.82 19.84
N GLU A 235 -11.62 -8.81 20.62
CA GLU A 235 -12.20 -7.47 20.47
C GLU A 235 -11.71 -6.77 19.20
N GLY A 236 -10.43 -6.90 18.87
CA GLY A 236 -9.91 -6.41 17.58
C GLY A 236 -10.53 -7.12 16.40
N GLY A 237 -10.70 -8.46 16.49
CA GLY A 237 -11.41 -9.25 15.49
C GLY A 237 -12.85 -8.79 15.26
N LYS A 238 -13.59 -8.49 16.32
CA LYS A 238 -14.96 -7.95 16.23
C LYS A 238 -15.02 -6.57 15.55
N LYS A 239 -14.08 -5.69 15.90
CA LYS A 239 -13.95 -4.37 15.26
C LYS A 239 -13.63 -4.51 13.77
N PHE A 240 -12.71 -5.41 13.41
CA PHE A 240 -12.39 -5.70 12.04
C PHE A 240 -13.60 -6.23 11.26
N LEU A 241 -14.35 -7.17 11.82
CA LEU A 241 -15.57 -7.71 11.22
C LEU A 241 -16.62 -6.60 10.98
N ALA A 242 -16.80 -5.70 11.94
CA ALA A 242 -17.69 -4.55 11.80
C ALA A 242 -17.22 -3.61 10.69
N SER A 243 -15.93 -3.35 10.60
CA SER A 243 -15.31 -2.53 9.54
C SER A 243 -15.53 -3.14 8.15
N VAL A 244 -15.29 -4.45 8.00
CA VAL A 244 -15.51 -5.17 6.73
C VAL A 244 -16.99 -5.11 6.32
N ASN A 245 -17.91 -5.41 7.24
CA ASN A 245 -19.35 -5.37 6.94
C ASN A 245 -19.81 -3.96 6.52
N ARG A 246 -19.31 -2.93 7.21
CA ARG A 246 -19.59 -1.52 6.89
C ARG A 246 -19.10 -1.15 5.49
N VAL A 247 -17.83 -1.45 5.16
CA VAL A 247 -17.26 -1.13 3.85
C VAL A 247 -17.97 -1.91 2.74
N ALA A 248 -18.26 -3.18 2.93
CA ALA A 248 -19.00 -3.97 1.96
C ALA A 248 -20.40 -3.40 1.66
N GLN A 249 -21.05 -2.81 2.67
CA GLN A 249 -22.36 -2.18 2.52
C GLN A 249 -22.28 -0.80 1.88
N MET A 250 -21.30 0.02 2.28
CA MET A 250 -21.18 1.42 1.83
C MET A 250 -20.52 1.55 0.45
N GLU A 251 -19.63 0.60 0.09
CA GLU A 251 -18.81 0.66 -1.12
C GLU A 251 -18.94 -0.61 -1.99
N PRO A 252 -20.17 -0.99 -2.39
CA PRO A 252 -20.38 -2.19 -3.19
C PRO A 252 -19.94 -2.04 -4.65
N ASP A 253 -19.75 -0.80 -5.13
CA ASP A 253 -19.47 -0.43 -6.52
C ASP A 253 -17.99 -0.11 -6.76
N VAL A 254 -17.10 -0.44 -5.84
CA VAL A 254 -15.64 -0.31 -6.01
C VAL A 254 -15.18 -1.14 -7.21
N GLN A 255 -14.44 -0.50 -8.09
CA GLN A 255 -13.93 -1.10 -9.32
C GLN A 255 -12.46 -1.49 -9.23
N VAL A 256 -11.72 -0.84 -8.31
CA VAL A 256 -10.27 -1.02 -8.14
C VAL A 256 -9.96 -1.22 -6.67
N GLY A 257 -9.71 -2.46 -6.26
CA GLY A 257 -9.19 -2.76 -4.93
C GLY A 257 -7.67 -2.58 -4.90
N LEU A 258 -7.18 -1.70 -4.02
CA LEU A 258 -5.76 -1.47 -3.79
C LEU A 258 -5.30 -2.13 -2.49
N LEU A 259 -4.09 -2.67 -2.51
CA LEU A 259 -3.54 -3.43 -1.40
C LEU A 259 -2.38 -2.66 -0.77
N ILE A 260 -2.34 -2.65 0.56
CA ILE A 260 -1.25 -2.05 1.35
C ILE A 260 -0.02 -2.96 1.41
N HIS A 261 -0.22 -4.27 1.26
CA HIS A 261 0.83 -5.27 1.08
C HIS A 261 0.56 -6.07 -0.19
N SER A 262 1.57 -6.25 -1.02
CA SER A 262 1.44 -6.99 -2.27
C SER A 262 1.06 -8.46 -2.06
N TRP A 263 1.58 -9.06 -0.99
CA TRP A 263 1.45 -10.49 -0.66
C TRP A 263 0.10 -10.88 -0.05
N LEU A 264 -0.60 -9.95 0.61
CA LEU A 264 -1.93 -10.20 1.20
C LEU A 264 -2.94 -10.68 0.17
N ALA A 265 -2.76 -10.28 -1.07
CA ALA A 265 -3.61 -10.67 -2.16
C ALA A 265 -3.75 -12.17 -2.35
N ASN A 266 -2.70 -12.93 -2.08
CA ASN A 266 -2.69 -14.36 -2.41
C ASN A 266 -3.47 -15.22 -1.43
N SER A 267 -3.60 -14.77 -0.18
CA SER A 267 -4.41 -15.47 0.81
C SER A 267 -5.89 -15.11 0.71
N THR A 268 -6.21 -13.93 0.22
CA THR A 268 -7.59 -13.42 0.28
C THR A 268 -8.09 -12.72 -0.98
N TYR A 269 -7.24 -11.95 -1.71
CA TYR A 269 -7.72 -11.19 -2.87
C TYR A 269 -7.86 -12.07 -4.11
N PRO A 270 -9.03 -12.16 -4.73
CA PRO A 270 -9.22 -12.94 -5.96
C PRO A 270 -8.39 -12.38 -7.12
N ASN A 271 -8.06 -13.13 -8.13
CA ASN A 271 -7.35 -12.72 -9.35
C ASN A 271 -5.91 -12.21 -9.19
N GLY A 272 -5.30 -12.40 -8.02
CA GLY A 272 -3.88 -12.16 -7.80
C GLY A 272 -3.54 -10.83 -7.14
N GLY A 273 -2.31 -10.73 -6.69
CA GLY A 273 -1.74 -9.62 -5.98
C GLY A 273 -1.39 -8.41 -6.83
N THR A 274 -0.73 -7.47 -6.18
CA THR A 274 -0.26 -6.26 -6.85
C THR A 274 0.65 -6.60 -8.02
N PHE A 275 1.59 -7.54 -7.84
CA PHE A 275 2.60 -7.82 -8.87
C PHE A 275 2.10 -8.74 -9.97
N GLU A 276 1.18 -9.68 -9.70
CA GLU A 276 0.51 -10.46 -10.74
C GLU A 276 -0.30 -9.56 -11.68
N ARG A 277 -1.00 -8.58 -11.11
CA ARG A 277 -1.76 -7.59 -11.90
C ARG A 277 -0.83 -6.63 -12.65
N ALA A 278 0.28 -6.20 -12.02
CA ALA A 278 1.29 -5.34 -12.67
C ALA A 278 1.96 -6.06 -13.85
N ALA A 279 2.28 -7.36 -13.72
CA ALA A 279 2.81 -8.16 -14.83
C ALA A 279 1.83 -8.24 -16.00
N LYS A 280 0.54 -8.46 -15.75
CA LYS A 280 -0.51 -8.40 -16.78
C LYS A 280 -0.61 -7.01 -17.41
N LEU A 281 -0.50 -5.95 -16.60
CA LEU A 281 -0.54 -4.57 -17.08
C LEU A 281 0.63 -4.25 -18.02
N ALA A 282 1.83 -4.73 -17.72
CA ALA A 282 3.01 -4.56 -18.57
C ALA A 282 2.88 -5.25 -19.94
N LEU A 283 2.08 -6.29 -20.01
CA LEU A 283 1.81 -7.04 -21.27
C LEU A 283 0.57 -6.51 -22.01
N ARG A 284 -0.16 -5.57 -21.41
CA ARG A 284 -1.41 -5.03 -21.94
C ARG A 284 -1.22 -4.38 -23.32
N ARG A 285 -2.07 -4.71 -24.27
CA ARG A 285 -2.02 -4.18 -25.64
C ARG A 285 -3.28 -3.39 -25.99
N GLY A 286 -3.07 -2.32 -26.71
CA GLY A 286 -4.18 -1.52 -27.31
C GLY A 286 -5.24 -1.12 -26.30
N ASN A 287 -6.47 -1.56 -26.53
CA ASN A 287 -7.65 -1.22 -25.72
C ASN A 287 -8.05 -2.31 -24.72
N GLU A 288 -7.18 -3.28 -24.45
CA GLU A 288 -7.45 -4.27 -23.41
C GLU A 288 -7.76 -3.58 -22.08
N PRO A 289 -8.65 -4.16 -21.24
CA PRO A 289 -8.95 -3.63 -19.92
C PRO A 289 -7.71 -3.50 -19.04
N ASN A 290 -7.67 -2.51 -18.17
CA ASN A 290 -6.63 -2.43 -17.13
C ASN A 290 -6.85 -3.58 -16.11
N PRO A 291 -5.87 -4.45 -15.85
CA PRO A 291 -6.04 -5.62 -14.97
C PRO A 291 -6.25 -5.26 -13.48
N PHE A 292 -6.10 -3.99 -13.11
CA PHE A 292 -6.49 -3.50 -11.78
C PHE A 292 -7.97 -3.11 -11.69
N VAL A 293 -8.67 -2.94 -12.82
CA VAL A 293 -10.12 -2.71 -12.86
C VAL A 293 -10.81 -4.07 -12.80
N ASP A 294 -11.22 -4.45 -11.59
CA ASP A 294 -11.80 -5.77 -11.32
C ASP A 294 -12.84 -5.69 -10.18
N PRO A 295 -14.04 -5.21 -10.48
CA PRO A 295 -15.13 -5.12 -9.49
C PRO A 295 -15.53 -6.50 -8.95
N ALA A 296 -15.41 -7.57 -9.75
CA ALA A 296 -15.75 -8.92 -9.31
C ALA A 296 -14.81 -9.39 -8.18
N SER A 297 -13.51 -9.08 -8.29
CA SER A 297 -12.56 -9.37 -7.21
C SER A 297 -12.86 -8.58 -5.94
N TRP A 298 -13.28 -7.32 -6.04
CA TRP A 298 -13.69 -6.55 -4.87
C TRP A 298 -14.90 -7.19 -4.17
N GLN A 299 -15.94 -7.49 -4.90
CA GLN A 299 -17.15 -8.14 -4.37
C GLN A 299 -16.86 -9.50 -3.74
N ALA A 300 -15.97 -10.30 -4.33
CA ALA A 300 -15.59 -11.60 -3.80
C ALA A 300 -14.61 -11.50 -2.62
N TRP A 301 -13.88 -10.38 -2.46
CA TRP A 301 -12.93 -10.19 -1.37
C TRP A 301 -13.61 -9.87 -0.05
N MET A 302 -14.66 -9.06 -0.04
CA MET A 302 -15.35 -8.68 1.19
C MET A 302 -15.89 -9.88 1.99
N PRO A 303 -16.59 -10.87 1.39
CA PRO A 303 -16.95 -12.10 2.09
C PRO A 303 -15.76 -12.89 2.63
N LYS A 304 -14.63 -12.91 1.90
CA LYS A 304 -13.42 -13.60 2.38
C LYS A 304 -12.83 -12.92 3.61
N LEU A 305 -12.75 -11.57 3.63
CA LEU A 305 -12.31 -10.84 4.81
C LEU A 305 -13.22 -11.08 6.01
N LYS A 306 -14.53 -11.19 5.79
CA LYS A 306 -15.48 -11.58 6.82
C LYS A 306 -15.16 -12.95 7.40
N MET A 307 -14.97 -13.97 6.55
CA MET A 307 -14.58 -15.33 6.98
C MET A 307 -13.27 -15.33 7.77
N VAL A 308 -12.27 -14.55 7.34
CA VAL A 308 -11.00 -14.39 8.05
C VAL A 308 -11.24 -13.81 9.45
N ALA A 309 -12.08 -12.79 9.57
CA ALA A 309 -12.42 -12.19 10.86
C ALA A 309 -13.13 -13.17 11.78
N GLU A 310 -14.16 -13.88 11.29
CA GLU A 310 -14.94 -14.86 12.06
C GLU A 310 -14.05 -16.00 12.56
N LYS A 311 -13.18 -16.53 11.68
CA LYS A 311 -12.21 -17.56 12.07
C LYS A 311 -11.23 -17.03 13.13
N TYR A 312 -10.66 -15.84 12.94
CA TYR A 312 -9.75 -15.23 13.90
C TYR A 312 -10.41 -15.06 15.28
N ILE A 313 -11.65 -14.56 15.33
CA ILE A 313 -12.41 -14.39 16.57
C ILE A 313 -12.58 -15.76 17.28
N ALA A 314 -12.96 -16.81 16.55
CA ALA A 314 -13.13 -18.14 17.08
C ALA A 314 -11.83 -18.73 17.64
N ASP A 315 -10.73 -18.60 16.88
CA ASP A 315 -9.41 -19.07 17.29
C ASP A 315 -8.92 -18.35 18.57
N GLN A 316 -9.09 -17.03 18.65
CA GLN A 316 -8.71 -16.24 19.83
C GLN A 316 -9.57 -16.57 21.06
N ALA A 317 -10.86 -16.81 20.88
CA ALA A 317 -11.75 -17.22 21.96
C ALA A 317 -11.39 -18.62 22.51
N ALA A 318 -11.05 -19.55 21.63
CA ALA A 318 -10.60 -20.90 22.02
C ALA A 318 -9.27 -20.84 22.80
N ALA A 319 -8.30 -20.03 22.35
CA ALA A 319 -7.00 -19.87 23.02
C ALA A 319 -7.11 -19.21 24.40
N GLY A 320 -8.10 -18.36 24.63
CA GLY A 320 -8.38 -17.72 25.93
C GLY A 320 -9.20 -18.55 26.91
N SER A 321 -9.71 -19.70 26.48
CA SER A 321 -10.54 -20.57 27.34
C SER A 321 -9.72 -21.31 28.39
N PRO A 322 -10.17 -21.41 29.67
CA PRO A 322 -9.43 -22.11 30.75
C PRO A 322 -9.12 -23.60 30.51
N ALA A 323 -9.84 -24.22 29.55
CA ALA A 323 -9.63 -25.63 29.20
C ALA A 323 -8.42 -25.88 28.24
N ALA A 324 -7.74 -24.80 27.76
CA ALA A 324 -6.58 -24.90 26.87
C ALA A 324 -5.24 -24.68 27.58
N ARG A 325 -5.21 -24.72 28.93
CA ARG A 325 -3.99 -24.65 29.78
C ARG A 325 -3.64 -25.99 30.40
#